data_62a38f7bc2cd5314868c50e89c3f5a2f
#
_entry.id   62a38f7bc2cd5314868c50e89c3f5a2f
#
_cell.length_a   1.000
_cell.length_b   1.000
_cell.length_c   1.000
_cell.angle_alpha   90.00
_cell.angle_beta   90.00
_cell.angle_gamma   90.00
#
_symmetry.space_group_name_H-M   'P 1'
#
loop_
_entity.id
_entity.type
_entity.pdbx_description
1 polymer ?
#
loop_
_entity_poly.entity_id
_entity_poly.type
_entity_poly.pdbx_seq_one_letter_code
_entity_poly.pdbx_strand_id
1 'polypeptide(L)'
;MQQARLAAWLLRELGQELRAMAPVGGGCIHRAWRLELADGGLLFAKTNRAALLPVLAAEADGLRALTSAPTGLMIPNPLRLAELDGTALLLLSWLNLGDRPADPEGAWRNFGAELAALHRSSLVGHDGRFGWGQDNFIGSGPQANGWQESWGRFFAEQRLGRQLAWAARSGHRLAGGDALLQQVPAWLAGHPAEPCLVHGDLWSGNASLLAGGGGALFDPAVYRGDREVDLAMAQLFGGFPPAFFAGYEAAWPLPEGHRQRVELYNLYHLLNHANLFGGSYWSQAERSIAALLRQWP
;
A
#
# COMPACT_ATOMS: atom_id res chain seq x y z
N MET A 1 -8.92 20.36 -12.46
CA MET A 1 -10.28 20.70 -11.99
C MET A 1 -10.33 22.19 -11.68
N GLN A 2 -11.40 22.89 -12.07
CA GLN A 2 -11.56 24.31 -11.75
C GLN A 2 -12.12 24.44 -10.32
N GLN A 3 -11.56 25.36 -9.52
CA GLN A 3 -11.96 25.57 -8.14
C GLN A 3 -13.46 25.89 -7.98
N ALA A 4 -14.02 26.72 -8.85
CA ALA A 4 -15.43 27.09 -8.82
C ALA A 4 -16.38 25.89 -8.95
N ARG A 5 -16.03 24.91 -9.80
CA ARG A 5 -16.83 23.69 -10.00
C ARG A 5 -16.78 22.78 -8.78
N LEU A 6 -15.58 22.62 -8.19
CA LEU A 6 -15.44 21.88 -6.95
C LEU A 6 -16.22 22.53 -5.82
N ALA A 7 -16.17 23.87 -5.71
CA ALA A 7 -16.91 24.62 -4.69
C ALA A 7 -18.43 24.40 -4.82
N ALA A 8 -18.97 24.51 -6.04
CA ALA A 8 -20.40 24.27 -6.29
C ALA A 8 -20.80 22.83 -5.96
N TRP A 9 -19.95 21.86 -6.27
CA TRP A 9 -20.19 20.46 -5.95
C TRP A 9 -20.14 20.19 -4.45
N LEU A 10 -19.12 20.70 -3.72
CA LEU A 10 -19.02 20.57 -2.28
C LEU A 10 -20.23 21.16 -1.54
N LEU A 11 -20.69 22.33 -1.99
CA LEU A 11 -21.89 22.95 -1.40
C LEU A 11 -23.14 22.08 -1.61
N ARG A 12 -23.32 21.53 -2.80
CA ARG A 12 -24.49 20.69 -3.13
C ARG A 12 -24.47 19.34 -2.42
N GLU A 13 -23.31 18.63 -2.40
CA GLU A 13 -23.22 17.25 -1.91
C GLU A 13 -22.96 17.13 -0.41
N LEU A 14 -22.31 18.13 0.18
CA LEU A 14 -21.89 18.10 1.58
C LEU A 14 -22.45 19.29 2.41
N GLY A 15 -23.08 20.26 1.75
CA GLY A 15 -23.48 21.51 2.41
C GLY A 15 -22.29 22.37 2.88
N GLN A 16 -21.10 22.14 2.30
CA GLN A 16 -19.85 22.76 2.72
C GLN A 16 -19.38 23.81 1.71
N GLU A 17 -19.10 25.01 2.19
CA GLU A 17 -18.57 26.10 1.38
C GLU A 17 -17.06 26.04 1.33
N LEU A 18 -16.48 26.03 0.11
CA LEU A 18 -15.03 26.03 -0.11
C LEU A 18 -14.47 27.45 0.01
N ARG A 19 -13.60 27.69 1.00
CA ARG A 19 -12.88 28.94 1.20
C ARG A 19 -11.62 29.03 0.34
N ALA A 20 -10.79 27.97 0.35
CA ALA A 20 -9.51 27.93 -0.37
C ALA A 20 -9.18 26.52 -0.85
N MET A 21 -8.39 26.46 -1.93
CA MET A 21 -7.84 25.24 -2.51
C MET A 21 -6.38 25.46 -2.82
N ALA A 22 -5.50 24.63 -2.24
CA ALA A 22 -4.05 24.71 -2.46
C ALA A 22 -3.49 23.35 -2.89
N PRO A 23 -2.52 23.29 -3.81
CA PRO A 23 -1.87 22.03 -4.17
C PRO A 23 -1.07 21.48 -2.99
N VAL A 24 -1.05 20.15 -2.87
CA VAL A 24 -0.21 19.40 -1.92
C VAL A 24 0.81 18.61 -2.73
N GLY A 25 2.10 18.76 -2.40
CA GLY A 25 3.18 18.01 -3.04
C GLY A 25 3.25 16.56 -2.57
N GLY A 26 4.03 15.73 -3.27
CA GLY A 26 4.39 14.37 -2.86
C GLY A 26 3.71 13.21 -3.61
N GLY A 27 2.68 13.44 -4.41
CA GLY A 27 2.05 12.38 -5.20
C GLY A 27 2.65 12.22 -6.60
N CYS A 28 2.95 10.98 -7.02
CA CYS A 28 3.50 10.70 -8.36
C CYS A 28 2.41 10.48 -9.44
N ILE A 29 1.18 10.12 -9.05
CA ILE A 29 0.14 9.65 -9.98
C ILE A 29 -1.04 10.61 -10.04
N HIS A 30 -1.50 11.09 -8.89
CA HIS A 30 -2.65 11.97 -8.75
C HIS A 30 -2.23 13.40 -8.39
N ARG A 31 -3.06 14.38 -8.79
CA ARG A 31 -2.93 15.72 -8.24
C ARG A 31 -3.63 15.75 -6.89
N ALA A 32 -2.91 16.23 -5.87
CA ALA A 32 -3.40 16.32 -4.52
C ALA A 32 -3.67 17.78 -4.13
N TRP A 33 -4.72 18.00 -3.34
CA TRP A 33 -5.21 19.31 -2.94
C TRP A 33 -5.58 19.34 -1.46
N ARG A 34 -5.18 20.39 -0.78
CA ARG A 34 -5.73 20.79 0.51
C ARG A 34 -6.93 21.70 0.24
N LEU A 35 -8.07 21.35 0.79
CA LEU A 35 -9.29 22.14 0.73
C LEU A 35 -9.56 22.73 2.12
N GLU A 36 -9.76 24.05 2.18
CA GLU A 36 -10.15 24.77 3.40
C GLU A 36 -11.61 25.16 3.26
N LEU A 37 -12.42 24.75 4.22
CA LEU A 37 -13.84 25.03 4.27
C LEU A 37 -14.11 26.35 5.02
N ALA A 38 -15.28 26.94 4.80
CA ALA A 38 -15.64 28.22 5.44
C ALA A 38 -15.74 28.12 6.97
N ASP A 39 -16.07 26.95 7.50
CA ASP A 39 -16.11 26.64 8.93
C ASP A 39 -14.72 26.39 9.56
N GLY A 40 -13.65 26.47 8.76
CA GLY A 40 -12.28 26.17 9.18
C GLY A 40 -11.90 24.68 9.06
N GLY A 41 -12.82 23.81 8.65
CA GLY A 41 -12.55 22.40 8.38
C GLY A 41 -11.56 22.21 7.24
N LEU A 42 -10.81 21.12 7.27
CA LEU A 42 -9.84 20.76 6.25
C LEU A 42 -10.18 19.42 5.61
N LEU A 43 -10.07 19.34 4.30
CA LEU A 43 -10.23 18.11 3.53
C LEU A 43 -9.02 17.89 2.60
N PHE A 44 -8.78 16.64 2.27
CA PHE A 44 -7.81 16.25 1.26
C PHE A 44 -8.52 15.75 0.01
N ALA A 45 -8.11 16.20 -1.16
CA ALA A 45 -8.69 15.73 -2.41
C ALA A 45 -7.63 15.22 -3.37
N LYS A 46 -7.85 14.02 -3.93
CA LYS A 46 -7.09 13.49 -5.06
C LYS A 46 -7.89 13.66 -6.34
N THR A 47 -7.23 14.11 -7.39
CA THR A 47 -7.87 14.28 -8.71
C THR A 47 -7.03 13.72 -9.83
N ASN A 48 -7.71 13.19 -10.85
CA ASN A 48 -7.09 12.71 -12.08
C ASN A 48 -8.11 12.79 -13.24
N ARG A 49 -7.73 12.39 -14.46
CA ARG A 49 -8.67 12.18 -15.56
C ARG A 49 -9.72 11.13 -15.20
N ALA A 50 -10.94 11.23 -15.71
CA ALA A 50 -12.06 10.34 -15.41
C ALA A 50 -11.73 8.85 -15.63
N ALA A 51 -10.91 8.51 -16.63
CA ALA A 51 -10.47 7.15 -16.89
C ALA A 51 -9.72 6.48 -15.71
N LEU A 52 -9.23 7.26 -14.73
CA LEU A 52 -8.58 6.76 -13.51
C LEU A 52 -9.52 6.74 -12.28
N LEU A 53 -10.83 6.94 -12.48
CA LEU A 53 -11.82 6.76 -11.42
C LEU A 53 -11.75 5.36 -10.77
N PRO A 54 -11.54 4.25 -11.50
CA PRO A 54 -11.38 2.92 -10.88
C PRO A 54 -10.18 2.82 -9.94
N VAL A 55 -9.07 3.54 -10.20
CA VAL A 55 -7.90 3.57 -9.32
C VAL A 55 -8.24 4.25 -8.00
N LEU A 56 -8.91 5.41 -8.05
CA LEU A 56 -9.38 6.12 -6.85
C LEU A 56 -10.46 5.34 -6.09
N ALA A 57 -11.30 4.59 -6.80
CA ALA A 57 -12.30 3.71 -6.17
C ALA A 57 -11.63 2.57 -5.38
N ALA A 58 -10.60 1.95 -5.96
CA ALA A 58 -9.83 0.90 -5.30
C ALA A 58 -9.06 1.42 -4.07
N GLU A 59 -8.51 2.63 -4.16
CA GLU A 59 -7.90 3.29 -3.00
C GLU A 59 -8.93 3.55 -1.89
N ALA A 60 -10.09 4.07 -2.23
CA ALA A 60 -11.17 4.32 -1.27
C ALA A 60 -11.64 3.02 -0.59
N ASP A 61 -11.73 1.90 -1.33
CA ASP A 61 -12.04 0.57 -0.80
C ASP A 61 -10.97 0.11 0.19
N GLY A 62 -9.70 0.21 -0.19
CA GLY A 62 -8.57 -0.15 0.67
C GLY A 62 -8.51 0.67 1.96
N LEU A 63 -8.71 1.98 1.88
CA LEU A 63 -8.77 2.86 3.06
C LEU A 63 -9.91 2.48 4.01
N ARG A 64 -11.11 2.17 3.49
CA ARG A 64 -12.23 1.69 4.33
C ARG A 64 -11.90 0.36 5.00
N ALA A 65 -11.27 -0.55 4.29
CA ALA A 65 -10.86 -1.83 4.85
C ALA A 65 -9.87 -1.64 6.00
N LEU A 66 -8.83 -0.84 5.81
CA LEU A 66 -7.84 -0.55 6.86
C LEU A 66 -8.48 0.16 8.06
N THR A 67 -9.38 1.11 7.84
CA THR A 67 -10.10 1.82 8.91
C THR A 67 -11.02 0.89 9.71
N SER A 68 -11.51 -0.20 9.12
CA SER A 68 -12.36 -1.17 9.80
C SER A 68 -11.59 -2.09 10.77
N ALA A 69 -10.27 -2.22 10.62
CA ALA A 69 -9.44 -3.00 11.51
C ALA A 69 -9.12 -2.20 12.79
N PRO A 70 -9.34 -2.76 13.99
CA PRO A 70 -8.97 -2.09 15.25
C PRO A 70 -7.47 -1.82 15.31
N THR A 71 -7.10 -0.53 15.36
CA THR A 71 -5.72 -0.04 15.43
C THR A 71 -5.71 1.40 15.93
N GLY A 72 -4.61 1.84 16.51
CA GLY A 72 -4.35 3.25 16.84
C GLY A 72 -3.78 4.06 15.66
N LEU A 73 -3.59 3.45 14.48
CA LEU A 73 -3.12 4.16 13.30
C LEU A 73 -4.19 5.08 12.72
N MET A 74 -3.78 6.26 12.31
CA MET A 74 -4.64 7.21 11.59
C MET A 74 -4.67 6.88 10.11
N ILE A 75 -5.86 6.62 9.61
CA ILE A 75 -6.11 6.31 8.20
C ILE A 75 -7.10 7.33 7.68
N PRO A 76 -6.84 8.02 6.54
CA PRO A 76 -7.77 9.01 6.02
C PRO A 76 -9.08 8.35 5.62
N ASN A 77 -10.20 8.92 6.09
CA ASN A 77 -11.53 8.39 5.80
C ASN A 77 -11.99 8.82 4.40
N PRO A 78 -12.34 7.91 3.50
CA PRO A 78 -12.94 8.25 2.21
C PRO A 78 -14.34 8.80 2.37
N LEU A 79 -14.50 10.09 2.09
CA LEU A 79 -15.75 10.80 2.26
C LEU A 79 -16.65 10.71 1.02
N ARG A 80 -16.07 10.96 -0.16
CA ARG A 80 -16.79 10.91 -1.44
C ARG A 80 -15.87 10.50 -2.58
N LEU A 81 -16.43 9.76 -3.51
CA LEU A 81 -15.83 9.45 -4.81
C LEU A 81 -16.80 10.00 -5.88
N ALA A 82 -16.28 10.74 -6.84
CA ALA A 82 -17.10 11.36 -7.87
C ALA A 82 -16.35 11.52 -9.20
N GLU A 83 -17.12 11.71 -10.27
CA GLU A 83 -16.64 12.24 -11.54
C GLU A 83 -17.27 13.62 -11.76
N LEU A 84 -16.43 14.62 -12.01
CA LEU A 84 -16.83 16.00 -12.27
C LEU A 84 -16.23 16.46 -13.58
N ASP A 85 -17.05 16.56 -14.61
CA ASP A 85 -16.66 17.05 -15.95
C ASP A 85 -15.35 16.43 -16.49
N GLY A 86 -15.29 15.10 -16.52
CA GLY A 86 -14.13 14.36 -17.01
C GLY A 86 -12.95 14.27 -16.02
N THR A 87 -13.16 14.72 -14.77
CA THR A 87 -12.18 14.62 -13.68
C THR A 87 -12.68 13.66 -12.61
N ALA A 88 -11.91 12.60 -12.35
CA ALA A 88 -12.10 11.73 -11.20
C ALA A 88 -11.66 12.46 -9.91
N LEU A 89 -12.46 12.36 -8.87
CA LEU A 89 -12.25 12.98 -7.56
C LEU A 89 -12.42 11.94 -6.46
N LEU A 90 -11.44 11.84 -5.57
CA LEU A 90 -11.56 11.19 -4.27
C LEU A 90 -11.36 12.25 -3.18
N LEU A 91 -12.38 12.40 -2.32
CA LEU A 91 -12.35 13.31 -1.18
C LEU A 91 -12.11 12.50 0.09
N LEU A 92 -11.12 12.91 0.88
CA LEU A 92 -10.66 12.26 2.09
C LEU A 92 -10.69 13.25 3.27
N SER A 93 -10.75 12.72 4.49
CA SER A 93 -10.45 13.52 5.68
C SER A 93 -8.99 13.98 5.64
N TRP A 94 -8.72 15.18 6.19
CA TRP A 94 -7.38 15.72 6.30
C TRP A 94 -6.61 15.04 7.43
N LEU A 95 -5.34 14.70 7.17
CA LEU A 95 -4.37 14.30 8.19
C LEU A 95 -3.31 15.38 8.35
N ASN A 96 -3.02 15.76 9.59
CA ASN A 96 -1.97 16.73 9.88
C ASN A 96 -0.61 16.02 9.98
N LEU A 97 0.08 15.94 8.85
CA LEU A 97 1.35 15.21 8.64
C LEU A 97 2.56 16.15 8.71
N GLY A 98 2.62 17.17 9.49
CA GLY A 98 3.68 18.18 9.34
C GLY A 98 4.67 18.25 10.48
N ASP A 99 4.26 17.97 11.68
CA ASP A 99 5.04 18.24 12.87
C ASP A 99 5.76 16.98 13.38
N ARG A 100 6.99 17.16 13.82
CA ARG A 100 7.72 16.07 14.49
C ARG A 100 7.19 15.90 15.90
N PRO A 101 6.89 14.65 16.35
CA PRO A 101 6.54 14.39 17.73
C PRO A 101 7.71 14.69 18.66
N ALA A 102 7.42 14.98 19.93
CA ALA A 102 8.44 15.25 20.97
C ALA A 102 9.38 14.06 21.19
N ASP A 103 8.84 12.82 21.07
CA ASP A 103 9.60 11.57 21.10
C ASP A 103 9.41 10.79 19.79
N PRO A 104 10.24 11.05 18.76
CA PRO A 104 10.14 10.34 17.49
C PRO A 104 10.46 8.84 17.59
N GLU A 105 11.37 8.44 18.45
CA GLU A 105 11.73 7.02 18.61
C GLU A 105 10.57 6.21 19.22
N GLY A 106 9.98 6.73 20.31
CA GLY A 106 8.79 6.12 20.91
C GLY A 106 7.60 6.11 19.97
N ALA A 107 7.42 7.18 19.20
CA ALA A 107 6.36 7.26 18.19
C ALA A 107 6.51 6.19 17.08
N TRP A 108 7.74 5.98 16.57
CA TRP A 108 8.00 4.91 15.61
C TRP A 108 7.83 3.51 16.20
N ARG A 109 8.23 3.32 17.46
CA ARG A 109 8.01 2.06 18.18
C ARG A 109 6.52 1.75 18.32
N ASN A 110 5.75 2.76 18.72
CA ASN A 110 4.29 2.64 18.79
C ASN A 110 3.66 2.38 17.42
N PHE A 111 4.13 3.05 16.37
CA PHE A 111 3.65 2.80 15.01
C PHE A 111 3.83 1.33 14.61
N GLY A 112 5.01 0.74 14.87
CA GLY A 112 5.25 -0.68 14.60
C GLY A 112 4.30 -1.59 15.37
N ALA A 113 4.07 -1.31 16.65
CA ALA A 113 3.13 -2.07 17.47
C ALA A 113 1.68 -1.96 16.97
N GLU A 114 1.25 -0.77 16.56
CA GLU A 114 -0.09 -0.54 16.02
C GLU A 114 -0.29 -1.20 14.64
N LEU A 115 0.76 -1.26 13.80
CA LEU A 115 0.71 -2.04 12.56
C LEU A 115 0.54 -3.54 12.84
N ALA A 116 1.25 -4.06 13.84
CA ALA A 116 1.07 -5.45 14.29
C ALA A 116 -0.36 -5.69 14.80
N ALA A 117 -0.93 -4.74 15.54
CA ALA A 117 -2.32 -4.80 16.01
C ALA A 117 -3.32 -4.81 14.84
N LEU A 118 -3.11 -3.96 13.82
CA LEU A 118 -3.92 -3.94 12.58
C LEU A 118 -3.88 -5.30 11.89
N HIS A 119 -2.70 -5.84 11.62
CA HIS A 119 -2.54 -7.13 10.97
C HIS A 119 -3.23 -8.24 11.76
N ARG A 120 -3.01 -8.31 13.08
CA ARG A 120 -3.56 -9.35 13.96
C ARG A 120 -5.08 -9.26 14.09
N SER A 121 -5.61 -8.07 14.30
CA SER A 121 -7.05 -7.86 14.44
C SER A 121 -7.82 -8.19 13.15
N SER A 122 -7.19 -8.01 12.01
CA SER A 122 -7.77 -8.28 10.70
C SER A 122 -8.01 -9.76 10.41
N LEU A 123 -7.43 -10.68 11.19
CA LEU A 123 -7.66 -12.13 11.06
C LEU A 123 -9.03 -12.57 11.61
N VAL A 124 -9.64 -11.77 12.47
CA VAL A 124 -10.91 -12.14 13.11
C VAL A 124 -12.03 -12.21 12.07
N GLY A 125 -12.72 -13.36 12.04
CA GLY A 125 -13.87 -13.58 11.15
C GLY A 125 -13.49 -13.81 9.68
N HIS A 126 -12.21 -13.99 9.35
CA HIS A 126 -11.77 -14.31 7.99
C HIS A 126 -11.73 -15.81 7.71
N ASP A 127 -11.99 -16.20 6.45
CA ASP A 127 -12.12 -17.60 6.01
C ASP A 127 -10.78 -18.32 5.73
N GLY A 128 -9.64 -17.66 5.98
CA GLY A 128 -8.31 -18.25 5.82
C GLY A 128 -7.71 -18.14 4.41
N ARG A 129 -8.40 -17.52 3.44
CA ARG A 129 -7.91 -17.39 2.06
C ARG A 129 -7.10 -16.11 1.83
N PHE A 130 -6.17 -16.16 0.88
CA PHE A 130 -5.35 -15.04 0.43
C PHE A 130 -5.95 -14.43 -0.83
N GLY A 131 -6.00 -13.09 -0.92
CA GLY A 131 -6.61 -12.38 -2.03
C GLY A 131 -7.41 -11.15 -1.60
N TRP A 132 -8.24 -10.64 -2.48
CA TRP A 132 -9.16 -9.54 -2.20
C TRP A 132 -10.45 -9.71 -3.01
N GLY A 133 -11.53 -9.05 -2.59
CA GLY A 133 -12.84 -9.15 -3.23
C GLY A 133 -12.87 -8.67 -4.68
N GLN A 134 -11.88 -7.88 -5.08
CA GLN A 134 -11.72 -7.37 -6.45
C GLN A 134 -10.25 -7.13 -6.76
N ASP A 135 -9.90 -7.14 -8.04
CA ASP A 135 -8.59 -6.65 -8.48
C ASP A 135 -8.48 -5.15 -8.19
N ASN A 136 -7.30 -4.69 -7.86
CA ASN A 136 -7.03 -3.28 -7.54
C ASN A 136 -5.71 -2.81 -8.19
N PHE A 137 -5.04 -1.84 -7.59
CA PHE A 137 -3.85 -1.24 -8.17
C PHE A 137 -2.75 -1.08 -7.11
N ILE A 138 -1.49 -1.20 -7.56
CA ILE A 138 -0.30 -0.78 -6.81
C ILE A 138 0.37 0.33 -7.62
N GLY A 139 0.35 1.54 -7.07
CA GLY A 139 0.59 2.72 -7.87
C GLY A 139 -0.45 2.82 -9.02
N SER A 140 0.00 2.93 -10.26
CA SER A 140 -0.87 2.85 -11.45
C SER A 140 -0.91 1.46 -12.09
N GLY A 141 -0.16 0.48 -11.55
CA GLY A 141 -0.08 -0.88 -12.06
C GLY A 141 -1.26 -1.75 -11.58
N PRO A 142 -1.82 -2.62 -12.44
CA PRO A 142 -2.88 -3.53 -12.04
C PRO A 142 -2.36 -4.57 -11.05
N GLN A 143 -3.12 -4.85 -9.99
CA GLN A 143 -2.85 -5.86 -8.98
C GLN A 143 -3.97 -6.87 -8.93
N ALA A 144 -3.70 -8.09 -9.38
CA ALA A 144 -4.65 -9.19 -9.38
C ALA A 144 -4.81 -9.80 -7.99
N ASN A 145 -6.04 -10.11 -7.59
CA ASN A 145 -6.38 -10.51 -6.23
C ASN A 145 -7.28 -11.74 -6.13
N GLY A 146 -7.34 -12.57 -7.17
CA GLY A 146 -8.11 -13.80 -7.15
C GLY A 146 -7.79 -14.68 -5.92
N TRP A 147 -8.85 -15.08 -5.19
CA TRP A 147 -8.75 -15.84 -3.94
C TRP A 147 -8.03 -17.17 -4.10
N GLN A 148 -7.13 -17.49 -3.17
CA GLN A 148 -6.40 -18.75 -3.08
C GLN A 148 -6.24 -19.22 -1.63
N GLU A 149 -6.20 -20.55 -1.43
CA GLU A 149 -5.99 -21.17 -0.12
C GLU A 149 -4.52 -21.23 0.29
N SER A 150 -3.60 -21.22 -0.69
CA SER A 150 -2.15 -21.29 -0.46
C SER A 150 -1.49 -19.95 -0.67
N TRP A 151 -0.78 -19.46 0.36
CA TRP A 151 0.02 -18.24 0.25
C TRP A 151 1.09 -18.34 -0.84
N GLY A 152 1.84 -19.44 -0.87
CA GLY A 152 2.89 -19.63 -1.86
C GLY A 152 2.37 -19.61 -3.29
N ARG A 153 1.20 -20.23 -3.56
CA ARG A 153 0.56 -20.16 -4.88
C ARG A 153 0.04 -18.75 -5.18
N PHE A 154 -0.62 -18.10 -4.21
CA PHE A 154 -1.08 -16.73 -4.40
C PHE A 154 0.08 -15.80 -4.75
N PHE A 155 1.18 -15.86 -3.99
CA PHE A 155 2.32 -14.97 -4.21
C PHE A 155 3.00 -15.26 -5.56
N ALA A 156 3.19 -16.53 -5.90
CA ALA A 156 3.76 -16.92 -7.20
C ALA A 156 2.86 -16.46 -8.37
N GLU A 157 1.56 -16.75 -8.33
CA GLU A 157 0.67 -16.54 -9.48
C GLU A 157 0.15 -15.10 -9.57
N GLN A 158 -0.37 -14.54 -8.44
CA GLN A 158 -1.04 -13.23 -8.45
C GLN A 158 -0.08 -12.06 -8.20
N ARG A 159 1.12 -12.32 -7.69
CA ARG A 159 2.14 -11.28 -7.49
C ARG A 159 3.24 -11.40 -8.53
N LEU A 160 4.15 -12.35 -8.39
CA LEU A 160 5.33 -12.46 -9.26
C LEU A 160 4.96 -12.78 -10.71
N GLY A 161 4.07 -13.75 -10.93
CA GLY A 161 3.66 -14.19 -12.26
C GLY A 161 2.99 -13.10 -13.09
N ARG A 162 2.11 -12.29 -12.45
CA ARG A 162 1.47 -11.14 -13.13
C ARG A 162 2.49 -10.08 -13.53
N GLN A 163 3.45 -9.78 -12.67
CA GLN A 163 4.50 -8.79 -12.95
C GLN A 163 5.46 -9.28 -14.06
N LEU A 164 5.89 -10.54 -14.02
CA LEU A 164 6.73 -11.14 -15.05
C LEU A 164 6.02 -11.23 -16.40
N ALA A 165 4.72 -11.56 -16.40
CA ALA A 165 3.91 -11.55 -17.61
C ALA A 165 3.74 -10.14 -18.18
N TRP A 166 3.62 -9.11 -17.33
CA TRP A 166 3.58 -7.71 -17.78
C TRP A 166 4.93 -7.32 -18.39
N ALA A 167 6.04 -7.60 -17.72
CA ALA A 167 7.38 -7.37 -18.23
C ALA A 167 7.59 -8.02 -19.62
N ALA A 168 7.19 -9.29 -19.78
CA ALA A 168 7.31 -10.02 -21.03
C ALA A 168 6.51 -9.37 -22.19
N ARG A 169 5.29 -8.87 -21.92
CA ARG A 169 4.49 -8.12 -22.91
C ARG A 169 5.15 -6.80 -23.33
N SER A 170 5.94 -6.20 -22.44
CA SER A 170 6.71 -4.98 -22.69
C SER A 170 8.12 -5.26 -23.27
N GLY A 171 8.42 -6.52 -23.65
CA GLY A 171 9.70 -6.92 -24.26
C GLY A 171 10.80 -7.28 -23.26
N HIS A 172 10.52 -7.31 -21.96
CA HIS A 172 11.49 -7.64 -20.91
C HIS A 172 11.28 -9.07 -20.38
N ARG A 173 12.10 -10.02 -20.84
CA ARG A 173 12.13 -11.38 -20.31
C ARG A 173 13.27 -11.53 -19.31
N LEU A 174 12.94 -11.71 -18.03
CA LEU A 174 13.93 -11.87 -16.98
C LEU A 174 14.38 -13.33 -16.86
N ALA A 175 15.69 -13.54 -16.90
CA ALA A 175 16.28 -14.87 -16.79
C ALA A 175 15.93 -15.51 -15.43
N GLY A 176 15.54 -16.79 -15.46
CA GLY A 176 15.18 -17.54 -14.26
C GLY A 176 13.75 -17.26 -13.74
N GLY A 177 12.99 -16.34 -14.35
CA GLY A 177 11.63 -15.99 -13.89
C GLY A 177 10.69 -17.20 -13.84
N ASP A 178 10.69 -18.04 -14.88
CA ASP A 178 9.82 -19.23 -14.93
C ASP A 178 10.22 -20.27 -13.86
N ALA A 179 11.53 -20.50 -13.67
CA ALA A 179 12.04 -21.39 -12.63
C ALA A 179 11.65 -20.90 -11.22
N LEU A 180 11.79 -19.58 -10.97
CA LEU A 180 11.37 -18.95 -9.73
C LEU A 180 9.88 -19.21 -9.43
N LEU A 181 9.00 -18.98 -10.42
CA LEU A 181 7.55 -19.18 -10.24
C LEU A 181 7.19 -20.62 -9.88
N GLN A 182 7.92 -21.59 -10.43
CA GLN A 182 7.71 -23.01 -10.11
C GLN A 182 8.15 -23.38 -8.69
N GLN A 183 9.16 -22.72 -8.15
CA GLN A 183 9.76 -23.05 -6.85
C GLN A 183 9.13 -22.30 -5.68
N VAL A 184 8.64 -21.06 -5.87
CA VAL A 184 8.07 -20.21 -4.81
C VAL A 184 6.98 -20.91 -3.97
N PRO A 185 6.03 -21.68 -4.54
CA PRO A 185 5.05 -22.40 -3.74
C PRO A 185 5.68 -23.40 -2.75
N ALA A 186 6.73 -24.10 -3.17
CA ALA A 186 7.46 -25.04 -2.32
C ALA A 186 8.28 -24.32 -1.24
N TRP A 187 8.94 -23.21 -1.58
CA TRP A 187 9.70 -22.41 -0.62
C TRP A 187 8.83 -21.84 0.51
N LEU A 188 7.59 -21.51 0.22
CA LEU A 188 6.64 -20.96 1.20
C LEU A 188 5.73 -22.02 1.84
N ALA A 189 5.82 -23.31 1.45
CA ALA A 189 4.94 -24.35 1.95
C ALA A 189 5.05 -24.59 3.46
N GLY A 190 6.25 -24.44 4.03
CA GLY A 190 6.49 -24.59 5.47
C GLY A 190 6.31 -23.30 6.29
N HIS A 191 6.04 -22.18 5.62
CA HIS A 191 5.84 -20.91 6.30
C HIS A 191 4.40 -20.76 6.80
N PRO A 192 4.17 -20.48 8.10
CA PRO A 192 2.82 -20.35 8.66
C PRO A 192 2.25 -18.94 8.35
N ALA A 193 2.10 -18.62 7.07
CA ALA A 193 1.50 -17.37 6.64
C ALA A 193 0.03 -17.31 7.05
N GLU A 194 -0.40 -16.16 7.56
CA GLU A 194 -1.79 -15.88 7.91
C GLU A 194 -2.33 -14.76 7.01
N PRO A 195 -3.59 -14.86 6.52
CA PRO A 195 -4.15 -13.88 5.58
C PRO A 195 -4.54 -12.57 6.26
N CYS A 196 -3.54 -11.83 6.75
CA CYS A 196 -3.72 -10.52 7.33
C CYS A 196 -4.16 -9.50 6.25
N LEU A 197 -4.94 -8.51 6.64
CA LEU A 197 -5.14 -7.33 5.81
C LEU A 197 -3.84 -6.52 5.80
N VAL A 198 -3.14 -6.52 4.68
CA VAL A 198 -1.90 -5.78 4.50
C VAL A 198 -2.14 -4.44 3.82
N HIS A 199 -1.28 -3.46 4.11
CA HIS A 199 -1.27 -2.19 3.37
C HIS A 199 -0.92 -2.41 1.90
N GLY A 200 -0.01 -3.32 1.60
CA GLY A 200 0.36 -3.79 0.27
C GLY A 200 1.32 -2.88 -0.49
N ASP A 201 1.54 -1.64 -0.04
CA ASP A 201 2.52 -0.69 -0.59
C ASP A 201 3.14 0.17 0.52
N LEU A 202 3.65 -0.48 1.59
CA LEU A 202 4.13 0.18 2.80
C LEU A 202 5.57 0.66 2.67
N TRP A 203 5.78 1.82 2.06
CA TRP A 203 7.05 2.53 2.05
C TRP A 203 6.92 3.91 2.70
N SER A 204 8.04 4.59 2.93
CA SER A 204 8.05 5.88 3.65
C SER A 204 7.26 7.02 2.98
N GLY A 205 6.91 6.87 1.70
CA GLY A 205 6.03 7.81 1.00
C GLY A 205 4.54 7.62 1.30
N ASN A 206 4.15 6.48 1.87
CA ASN A 206 2.77 6.11 2.18
C ASN A 206 2.50 5.99 3.70
N ALA A 207 3.45 6.46 4.52
CA ALA A 207 3.40 6.44 5.98
C ALA A 207 4.02 7.69 6.58
N SER A 208 3.53 8.15 7.72
CA SER A 208 4.07 9.32 8.42
C SER A 208 3.81 9.23 9.92
N LEU A 209 4.60 9.96 10.70
CA LEU A 209 4.25 10.27 12.08
C LEU A 209 3.35 11.51 12.13
N LEU A 210 2.46 11.54 13.11
CA LEU A 210 1.66 12.71 13.48
C LEU A 210 2.34 13.48 14.61
N ALA A 211 2.04 14.77 14.75
CA ALA A 211 2.55 15.62 15.83
C ALA A 211 2.31 15.05 17.23
N GLY A 212 1.18 14.39 17.44
CA GLY A 212 0.81 13.72 18.69
C GLY A 212 1.52 12.38 18.94
N GLY A 213 2.47 11.96 18.08
CA GLY A 213 3.22 10.71 18.25
C GLY A 213 2.52 9.45 17.73
N GLY A 214 1.38 9.57 17.05
CA GLY A 214 0.71 8.47 16.34
C GLY A 214 1.29 8.24 14.96
N GLY A 215 1.07 7.05 14.40
CA GLY A 215 1.38 6.71 13.01
C GLY A 215 0.18 6.94 12.08
N ALA A 216 0.44 7.30 10.83
CA ALA A 216 -0.56 7.44 9.78
C ALA A 216 -0.20 6.60 8.56
N LEU A 217 -1.21 5.97 7.93
CA LEU A 217 -1.11 5.19 6.70
C LEU A 217 -2.04 5.77 5.64
N PHE A 218 -1.57 5.83 4.39
CA PHE A 218 -2.35 6.32 3.25
C PHE A 218 -1.85 5.67 1.95
N ASP A 219 -2.59 5.82 0.85
CA ASP A 219 -2.26 5.26 -0.48
C ASP A 219 -2.06 3.73 -0.48
N PRO A 220 -3.00 2.95 0.05
CA PRO A 220 -2.84 1.51 0.16
C PRO A 220 -3.11 0.77 -1.16
N ALA A 221 -2.52 -0.42 -1.27
CA ALA A 221 -2.79 -1.43 -2.30
C ALA A 221 -3.24 -2.75 -1.63
N VAL A 222 -4.33 -2.70 -0.86
CA VAL A 222 -4.72 -3.75 0.09
C VAL A 222 -5.01 -5.10 -0.56
N TYR A 223 -4.72 -6.14 0.21
CA TYR A 223 -5.18 -7.51 0.00
C TYR A 223 -5.00 -8.33 1.28
N ARG A 224 -5.51 -9.56 1.31
CA ARG A 224 -5.22 -10.53 2.35
C ARG A 224 -3.95 -11.28 1.98
N GLY A 225 -2.90 -11.08 2.75
CA GLY A 225 -1.56 -11.64 2.51
C GLY A 225 -0.78 -11.89 3.78
N ASP A 226 0.42 -12.42 3.62
CA ASP A 226 1.36 -12.53 4.72
C ASP A 226 1.81 -11.14 5.18
N ARG A 227 1.70 -10.88 6.48
CA ARG A 227 2.10 -9.61 7.11
C ARG A 227 3.55 -9.21 6.84
N GLU A 228 4.43 -10.17 6.55
CA GLU A 228 5.83 -9.91 6.27
C GLU A 228 6.03 -9.09 4.98
N VAL A 229 5.06 -9.07 4.04
CA VAL A 229 5.19 -8.28 2.80
C VAL A 229 5.27 -6.77 3.09
N ASP A 230 4.49 -6.27 4.06
CA ASP A 230 4.54 -4.87 4.44
C ASP A 230 5.88 -4.52 5.11
N LEU A 231 6.39 -5.40 5.96
CA LEU A 231 7.67 -5.20 6.64
C LEU A 231 8.85 -5.27 5.65
N ALA A 232 8.78 -6.15 4.66
CA ALA A 232 9.77 -6.22 3.60
C ALA A 232 9.79 -4.93 2.77
N MET A 233 8.60 -4.43 2.38
CA MET A 233 8.49 -3.17 1.63
C MET A 233 8.99 -1.97 2.43
N ALA A 234 8.71 -1.91 3.74
CA ALA A 234 9.21 -0.86 4.63
C ALA A 234 10.76 -0.80 4.70
N GLN A 235 11.43 -1.92 4.42
CA GLN A 235 12.90 -1.99 4.36
C GLN A 235 13.46 -1.61 2.98
N LEU A 236 12.72 -1.86 1.89
CA LEU A 236 13.22 -1.81 0.52
C LEU A 236 13.78 -0.44 0.12
N PHE A 237 13.04 0.63 0.40
CA PHE A 237 13.43 2.01 0.05
C PHE A 237 13.88 2.83 1.26
N GLY A 238 13.94 2.21 2.44
CA GLY A 238 14.32 2.87 3.68
C GLY A 238 13.24 3.82 4.21
N GLY A 239 13.64 4.63 5.21
CA GLY A 239 12.74 5.63 5.82
C GLY A 239 12.07 5.16 7.11
N PHE A 240 11.94 3.86 7.34
CA PHE A 240 11.48 3.31 8.62
C PHE A 240 12.69 3.02 9.53
N PRO A 241 12.76 3.62 10.73
CA PRO A 241 13.89 3.42 11.63
C PRO A 241 13.80 2.06 12.35
N PRO A 242 14.91 1.58 12.96
CA PRO A 242 14.92 0.33 13.73
C PRO A 242 13.86 0.26 14.83
N ALA A 243 13.47 1.39 15.42
CA ALA A 243 12.43 1.47 16.44
C ALA A 243 11.08 0.98 15.95
N PHE A 244 10.72 1.23 14.67
CA PHE A 244 9.49 0.73 14.07
C PHE A 244 9.47 -0.81 14.04
N PHE A 245 10.53 -1.44 13.53
CA PHE A 245 10.62 -2.90 13.45
C PHE A 245 10.68 -3.53 14.86
N ALA A 246 11.38 -2.90 15.80
CA ALA A 246 11.42 -3.35 17.20
C ALA A 246 10.04 -3.28 17.86
N GLY A 247 9.25 -2.26 17.59
CA GLY A 247 7.87 -2.13 18.08
C GLY A 247 6.96 -3.22 17.52
N TYR A 248 7.06 -3.47 16.21
CA TYR A 248 6.31 -4.54 15.56
C TYR A 248 6.66 -5.93 16.15
N GLU A 249 7.95 -6.24 16.21
CA GLU A 249 8.47 -7.52 16.72
C GLU A 249 8.08 -7.77 18.18
N ALA A 250 8.11 -6.74 19.01
CA ALA A 250 7.70 -6.84 20.41
C ALA A 250 6.19 -7.12 20.57
N ALA A 251 5.35 -6.56 19.69
CA ALA A 251 3.90 -6.76 19.73
C ALA A 251 3.46 -8.09 19.11
N TRP A 252 4.12 -8.51 18.06
CA TRP A 252 3.83 -9.77 17.35
C TRP A 252 5.10 -10.33 16.69
N PRO A 253 5.86 -11.20 17.35
CA PRO A 253 7.11 -11.75 16.86
C PRO A 253 6.98 -12.37 15.46
N LEU A 254 7.98 -12.18 14.62
CA LEU A 254 8.03 -12.74 13.28
C LEU A 254 8.45 -14.22 13.32
N PRO A 255 7.91 -15.05 12.42
CA PRO A 255 8.31 -16.45 12.33
C PRO A 255 9.78 -16.60 11.94
N GLU A 256 10.36 -17.73 12.31
CA GLU A 256 11.71 -18.10 11.87
C GLU A 256 11.85 -18.03 10.35
N GLY A 257 13.01 -17.59 9.87
CA GLY A 257 13.29 -17.44 8.44
C GLY A 257 12.73 -16.16 7.79
N HIS A 258 12.07 -15.26 8.54
CA HIS A 258 11.53 -14.01 7.99
C HIS A 258 12.58 -13.19 7.22
N ARG A 259 13.82 -13.14 7.71
CA ARG A 259 14.91 -12.40 7.03
C ARG A 259 15.24 -12.95 5.64
N GLN A 260 15.07 -14.27 5.45
CA GLN A 260 15.32 -14.91 4.17
C GLN A 260 14.20 -14.60 3.16
N ARG A 261 12.95 -14.40 3.64
CA ARG A 261 11.79 -14.07 2.81
C ARG A 261 11.74 -12.61 2.35
N VAL A 262 12.45 -11.70 3.01
CA VAL A 262 12.48 -10.27 2.64
C VAL A 262 12.82 -10.05 1.17
N GLU A 263 13.85 -10.71 0.65
CA GLU A 263 14.28 -10.59 -0.75
C GLU A 263 13.18 -11.07 -1.71
N LEU A 264 12.51 -12.18 -1.38
CA LEU A 264 11.42 -12.73 -2.18
C LEU A 264 10.23 -11.76 -2.23
N TYR A 265 9.82 -11.21 -1.08
CA TYR A 265 8.68 -10.29 -1.03
C TYR A 265 9.00 -8.97 -1.72
N ASN A 266 10.21 -8.45 -1.57
CA ASN A 266 10.66 -7.23 -2.23
C ASN A 266 10.78 -7.36 -3.75
N LEU A 267 11.00 -8.57 -4.28
CA LEU A 267 11.02 -8.79 -5.73
C LEU A 267 9.70 -8.37 -6.40
N TYR A 268 8.55 -8.55 -5.75
CA TYR A 268 7.28 -8.08 -6.27
C TYR A 268 7.30 -6.55 -6.51
N HIS A 269 7.77 -5.79 -5.54
CA HIS A 269 7.84 -4.33 -5.64
C HIS A 269 8.88 -3.88 -6.66
N LEU A 270 10.04 -4.55 -6.72
CA LEU A 270 11.06 -4.28 -7.74
C LEU A 270 10.53 -4.51 -9.17
N LEU A 271 9.81 -5.60 -9.40
CA LEU A 271 9.16 -5.90 -10.68
C LEU A 271 8.09 -4.87 -11.02
N ASN A 272 7.26 -4.45 -10.04
CA ASN A 272 6.26 -3.42 -10.24
C ASN A 272 6.91 -2.08 -10.62
N HIS A 273 7.97 -1.66 -9.92
CA HIS A 273 8.71 -0.45 -10.24
C HIS A 273 9.40 -0.54 -11.61
N ALA A 274 9.94 -1.71 -11.97
CA ALA A 274 10.52 -1.94 -13.28
C ALA A 274 9.47 -1.79 -14.40
N ASN A 275 8.27 -2.36 -14.22
CA ASN A 275 7.17 -2.24 -15.17
C ASN A 275 6.63 -0.81 -15.30
N LEU A 276 6.62 -0.03 -14.21
CA LEU A 276 6.09 1.35 -14.19
C LEU A 276 7.12 2.36 -14.66
N PHE A 277 8.37 2.22 -14.24
CA PHE A 277 9.40 3.27 -14.37
C PHE A 277 10.63 2.83 -15.17
N GLY A 278 10.83 1.52 -15.38
CA GLY A 278 11.99 1.00 -16.12
C GLY A 278 13.32 1.22 -15.39
N GLY A 279 14.36 1.57 -16.15
CA GLY A 279 15.66 1.97 -15.62
C GLY A 279 16.38 0.87 -14.84
N SER A 280 17.03 1.23 -13.75
CA SER A 280 17.81 0.33 -12.90
C SER A 280 16.98 -0.72 -12.16
N TYR A 281 15.65 -0.57 -12.10
CA TYR A 281 14.78 -1.56 -11.45
C TYR A 281 14.83 -2.92 -12.16
N TRP A 282 15.00 -2.95 -13.49
CA TRP A 282 15.19 -4.19 -14.23
C TRP A 282 16.39 -4.98 -13.75
N SER A 283 17.56 -4.34 -13.67
CA SER A 283 18.79 -4.99 -13.19
C SER A 283 18.73 -5.37 -11.70
N GLN A 284 17.95 -4.65 -10.89
CA GLN A 284 17.71 -5.04 -9.50
C GLN A 284 16.85 -6.30 -9.43
N ALA A 285 15.76 -6.37 -10.20
CA ALA A 285 14.89 -7.54 -10.26
C ALA A 285 15.64 -8.78 -10.76
N GLU A 286 16.50 -8.66 -11.80
CA GLU A 286 17.32 -9.75 -12.31
C GLU A 286 18.30 -10.28 -11.26
N ARG A 287 18.98 -9.37 -10.53
CA ARG A 287 19.88 -9.77 -9.43
C ARG A 287 19.14 -10.48 -8.32
N SER A 288 17.95 -9.99 -7.95
CA SER A 288 17.09 -10.59 -6.94
C SER A 288 16.65 -11.99 -7.33
N ILE A 289 16.18 -12.21 -8.57
CA ILE A 289 15.83 -13.53 -9.09
C ILE A 289 17.04 -14.49 -9.02
N ALA A 290 18.22 -14.04 -9.50
CA ALA A 290 19.42 -14.85 -9.46
C ALA A 290 19.89 -15.17 -8.03
N ALA A 291 19.72 -14.27 -7.07
CA ALA A 291 20.04 -14.48 -5.66
C ALA A 291 19.10 -15.52 -5.04
N LEU A 292 17.79 -15.39 -5.26
CA LEU A 292 16.77 -16.30 -4.74
C LEU A 292 16.95 -17.72 -5.23
N LEU A 293 17.22 -17.91 -6.54
CA LEU A 293 17.47 -19.23 -7.12
C LEU A 293 18.75 -19.89 -6.60
N ARG A 294 19.74 -19.12 -6.11
CA ARG A 294 20.93 -19.66 -5.45
C ARG A 294 20.69 -19.98 -3.98
N GLN A 295 19.88 -19.19 -3.31
CA GLN A 295 19.59 -19.35 -1.88
C GLN A 295 18.67 -20.55 -1.62
N TRP A 296 17.75 -20.83 -2.52
CA TRP A 296 16.76 -21.90 -2.45
C TRP A 296 16.88 -22.79 -3.70
N PRO A 297 17.90 -23.67 -3.72
CA PRO A 297 18.18 -24.55 -4.87
C PRO A 297 17.07 -25.57 -5.15
#